data_bf994405cb9cdaafd1a3362a0814117a
#
_entry.id   bf994405cb9cdaafd1a3362a0814117a
#
_cell.length_a   1.000
_cell.length_b   1.000
_cell.length_c   1.000
_cell.angle_alpha   90.00
_cell.angle_beta   90.00
_cell.angle_gamma   90.00
#
_symmetry.space_group_name_H-M   'P 1'
#
loop_
_entity.id
_entity.type
_entity.pdbx_description
1 polymer ?
#
loop_
_entity_poly.entity_id
_entity_poly.type
_entity_poly.pdbx_seq_one_letter_code
_entity_poly.pdbx_strand_id
1 'polypeptide(L)'
;MSIYFVQVLSALLGFVLFAALNNKDKSLKTIFLPSFLGIVAGILIFKVARHALIDDRVKLVFDCITLGFLFLSLLWIFFEFKPAKILTFFALGVGYGLNYSAISALFPLFSGELLDTQSVISFFLMLFAMLCVFVLFFLISNLKSSLKPLNLKIFSLLVLACLVTDKLSSAALELMRAGSLQTHPQMLSIVAKGIYVATFSAYFYAFIILVLAVLNFASRPAMTDKNAVGSISFRFTKAAREKISTNVNFATVIIAVSLAFSLYYDLYASRPPQISEPVLVEPQGDKFIFDVDMLKDNALHRFAYITDEGKQVRFFLLNRFPDRPSPVIVFDSCMICGDMGYIKKGDDLICISCNVRIFLPSVGKEGGCNPIPMPFTFDGKHVIVDYATIVGGSNYFSKVVERMVL
;
A
#
# COMPACT_ATOMS: atom_id res chain seq x y z
N MET A 1 8.47 -5.32 3.54
CA MET A 1 9.13 -4.31 4.41
C MET A 1 8.75 -2.88 4.04
N SER A 2 9.04 -2.41 2.82
CA SER A 2 8.70 -1.02 2.38
C SER A 2 7.21 -0.66 2.43
N ILE A 3 6.31 -1.65 2.36
CA ILE A 3 4.87 -1.45 2.44
C ILE A 3 4.44 -0.66 3.68
N TYR A 4 5.03 -0.93 4.85
CA TYR A 4 4.65 -0.26 6.11
C TYR A 4 5.04 1.20 6.13
N PHE A 5 6.16 1.55 5.49
CA PHE A 5 6.56 2.94 5.30
C PHE A 5 5.56 3.67 4.40
N VAL A 6 5.20 3.07 3.27
CA VAL A 6 4.25 3.66 2.30
C VAL A 6 2.85 3.78 2.89
N GLN A 7 2.40 2.79 3.67
CA GLN A 7 1.10 2.85 4.36
C GLN A 7 0.98 4.05 5.32
N VAL A 8 2.04 4.34 6.08
CA VAL A 8 2.06 5.53 6.95
C VAL A 8 1.97 6.81 6.13
N LEU A 9 2.73 6.91 5.03
CA LEU A 9 2.69 8.09 4.16
C LEU A 9 1.32 8.29 3.54
N SER A 10 0.76 7.25 2.91
CA SER A 10 -0.54 7.34 2.24
C SER A 10 -1.66 7.70 3.20
N ALA A 11 -1.63 7.15 4.42
CA ALA A 11 -2.67 7.41 5.42
C ALA A 11 -2.55 8.77 6.11
N LEU A 12 -1.34 9.25 6.41
CA LEU A 12 -1.16 10.38 7.32
C LEU A 12 -0.58 11.63 6.66
N LEU A 13 0.18 11.53 5.55
CA LEU A 13 0.90 12.68 4.98
C LEU A 13 -0.04 13.82 4.58
N GLY A 14 -1.14 13.50 3.91
CA GLY A 14 -2.12 14.50 3.46
C GLY A 14 -2.77 15.24 4.62
N PHE A 15 -3.22 14.51 5.65
CA PHE A 15 -3.80 15.11 6.85
C PHE A 15 -2.80 15.97 7.61
N VAL A 16 -1.56 15.49 7.79
CA VAL A 16 -0.51 16.23 8.50
C VAL A 16 -0.10 17.48 7.71
N LEU A 17 -0.01 17.41 6.39
CA LEU A 17 0.21 18.57 5.53
C LEU A 17 -0.92 19.60 5.69
N PHE A 18 -2.17 19.17 5.63
CA PHE A 18 -3.33 20.03 5.84
C PHE A 18 -3.32 20.70 7.22
N ALA A 19 -3.03 19.92 8.28
CA ALA A 19 -2.92 20.42 9.63
C ALA A 19 -1.78 21.46 9.78
N ALA A 20 -0.60 21.18 9.19
CA ALA A 20 0.54 22.09 9.23
C ALA A 20 0.26 23.42 8.50
N LEU A 21 -0.40 23.38 7.32
CA LEU A 21 -0.78 24.59 6.58
C LEU A 21 -1.77 25.45 7.35
N ASN A 22 -2.69 24.85 8.09
CA ASN A 22 -3.70 25.56 8.87
C ASN A 22 -3.26 25.96 10.29
N ASN A 23 -2.06 25.57 10.74
CA ASN A 23 -1.51 25.93 12.05
C ASN A 23 -1.02 27.39 12.04
N LYS A 24 -1.90 28.39 12.10
CA LYS A 24 -1.53 29.83 12.04
C LYS A 24 -0.75 30.29 13.28
N ASP A 25 -1.10 29.78 14.44
CA ASP A 25 -0.35 30.03 15.66
C ASP A 25 0.91 29.15 15.69
N LYS A 26 2.08 29.68 16.03
CA LYS A 26 3.28 28.88 16.29
C LYS A 26 3.10 27.96 17.51
N SER A 27 1.94 28.00 18.15
CA SER A 27 1.59 27.19 19.31
C SER A 27 1.33 25.75 18.90
N LEU A 28 2.04 24.82 19.51
CA LEU A 28 1.80 23.37 19.37
C LEU A 28 0.42 22.93 19.86
N LYS A 29 -0.21 23.73 20.74
CA LYS A 29 -1.46 23.37 21.42
C LYS A 29 -2.70 23.45 20.54
N THR A 30 -2.67 24.26 19.48
CA THR A 30 -3.90 24.59 18.74
C THR A 30 -4.24 23.54 17.68
N ILE A 31 -3.25 22.99 16.98
CA ILE A 31 -3.50 22.03 15.89
C ILE A 31 -2.63 20.78 16.04
N PHE A 32 -1.33 20.94 16.32
CA PHE A 32 -0.45 19.79 16.40
C PHE A 32 -0.88 18.77 17.46
N LEU A 33 -1.02 19.25 18.72
CA LEU A 33 -1.36 18.37 19.84
C LEU A 33 -2.74 17.69 19.65
N PRO A 34 -3.82 18.40 19.28
CA PRO A 34 -5.10 17.76 18.99
C PRO A 34 -5.01 16.75 17.85
N SER A 35 -4.34 17.06 16.73
CA SER A 35 -4.15 16.14 15.61
C SER A 35 -3.39 14.88 16.02
N PHE A 36 -2.30 15.05 16.76
CA PHE A 36 -1.49 13.93 17.23
C PHE A 36 -2.25 13.04 18.22
N LEU A 37 -2.87 13.64 19.24
CA LEU A 37 -3.69 12.91 20.20
C LEU A 37 -4.87 12.21 19.53
N GLY A 38 -5.47 12.87 18.52
CA GLY A 38 -6.53 12.26 17.71
C GLY A 38 -6.03 11.01 16.97
N ILE A 39 -4.89 11.07 16.28
CA ILE A 39 -4.30 9.91 15.60
C ILE A 39 -4.06 8.77 16.59
N VAL A 40 -3.43 9.06 17.73
CA VAL A 40 -3.18 8.05 18.77
C VAL A 40 -4.48 7.45 19.29
N ALA A 41 -5.48 8.29 19.59
CA ALA A 41 -6.80 7.84 20.03
C ALA A 41 -7.47 6.95 18.98
N GLY A 42 -7.43 7.31 17.70
CA GLY A 42 -7.96 6.50 16.60
C GLY A 42 -7.31 5.14 16.51
N ILE A 43 -5.97 5.06 16.62
CA ILE A 43 -5.22 3.81 16.64
C ILE A 43 -5.62 2.94 17.84
N LEU A 44 -5.77 3.54 19.02
CA LEU A 44 -6.17 2.81 20.23
C LEU A 44 -7.62 2.32 20.16
N ILE A 45 -8.55 3.16 19.70
CA ILE A 45 -9.97 2.80 19.49
C ILE A 45 -10.06 1.60 18.54
N PHE A 46 -9.33 1.62 17.42
CA PHE A 46 -9.33 0.50 16.48
C PHE A 46 -8.84 -0.80 17.14
N LYS A 47 -7.78 -0.74 17.92
CA LYS A 47 -7.25 -1.95 18.60
C LYS A 47 -8.22 -2.54 19.61
N VAL A 48 -8.93 -1.70 20.36
CA VAL A 48 -9.92 -2.13 21.36
C VAL A 48 -11.20 -2.65 20.70
N ALA A 49 -11.68 -1.95 19.68
CA ALA A 49 -12.95 -2.24 19.01
C ALA A 49 -12.78 -2.99 17.68
N ARG A 50 -11.66 -3.67 17.47
CA ARG A 50 -11.28 -4.28 16.18
C ARG A 50 -12.39 -5.14 15.58
N HIS A 51 -13.04 -5.98 16.39
CA HIS A 51 -14.09 -6.88 15.91
C HIS A 51 -15.34 -6.12 15.40
N ALA A 52 -15.68 -4.99 16.01
CA ALA A 52 -16.80 -4.16 15.58
C ALA A 52 -16.44 -3.25 14.38
N LEU A 53 -15.19 -2.79 14.31
CA LEU A 53 -14.71 -1.84 13.29
C LEU A 53 -14.30 -2.51 11.96
N ILE A 54 -14.23 -3.84 11.92
CA ILE A 54 -14.03 -4.61 10.67
C ILE A 54 -15.34 -4.70 9.87
N ASP A 55 -16.50 -4.48 10.50
CA ASP A 55 -17.77 -4.41 9.78
C ASP A 55 -17.80 -3.19 8.83
N ASP A 56 -18.03 -3.45 7.53
CA ASP A 56 -18.08 -2.42 6.48
C ASP A 56 -19.07 -1.30 6.80
N ARG A 57 -20.18 -1.60 7.51
CA ARG A 57 -21.16 -0.59 7.90
C ARG A 57 -20.63 0.38 8.96
N VAL A 58 -19.88 -0.13 9.93
CA VAL A 58 -19.28 0.69 10.99
C VAL A 58 -18.19 1.56 10.41
N LYS A 59 -17.37 1.01 9.52
CA LYS A 59 -16.34 1.76 8.80
C LYS A 59 -16.95 2.89 7.97
N LEU A 60 -18.04 2.64 7.25
CA LEU A 60 -18.78 3.66 6.49
C LEU A 60 -19.21 4.83 7.38
N VAL A 61 -19.76 4.57 8.58
CA VAL A 61 -20.15 5.63 9.53
C VAL A 61 -18.96 6.50 9.91
N PHE A 62 -17.82 5.90 10.23
CA PHE A 62 -16.61 6.66 10.58
C PHE A 62 -16.06 7.46 9.40
N ASP A 63 -16.08 6.93 8.18
CA ASP A 63 -15.66 7.66 6.99
C ASP A 63 -16.61 8.83 6.66
N CYS A 64 -17.92 8.66 6.84
CA CYS A 64 -18.90 9.74 6.73
C CYS A 64 -18.68 10.84 7.78
N ILE A 65 -18.42 10.47 9.03
CA ILE A 65 -18.10 11.43 10.11
C ILE A 65 -16.81 12.18 9.77
N THR A 66 -15.76 11.47 9.33
CA THR A 66 -14.50 12.09 8.94
C THR A 66 -14.69 13.06 7.77
N LEU A 67 -15.50 12.68 6.78
CA LEU A 67 -15.87 13.53 5.64
C LEU A 67 -16.61 14.80 6.11
N GLY A 68 -17.55 14.68 7.04
CA GLY A 68 -18.24 15.81 7.66
C GLY A 68 -17.28 16.80 8.34
N PHE A 69 -16.29 16.30 9.08
CA PHE A 69 -15.25 17.14 9.68
C PHE A 69 -14.28 17.73 8.64
N LEU A 70 -14.03 17.08 7.51
CA LEU A 70 -13.29 17.66 6.39
C LEU A 70 -14.06 18.84 5.79
N PHE A 71 -15.36 18.73 5.56
CA PHE A 71 -16.17 19.85 5.11
C PHE A 71 -16.22 20.99 6.15
N LEU A 72 -16.35 20.65 7.43
CA LEU A 72 -16.29 21.66 8.51
C LEU A 72 -14.94 22.37 8.52
N SER A 73 -13.85 21.65 8.22
CA SER A 73 -12.50 22.23 8.20
C SER A 73 -12.31 23.29 7.10
N LEU A 74 -13.16 23.31 6.06
CA LEU A 74 -13.20 24.36 5.04
C LEU A 74 -13.42 25.73 5.68
N LEU A 75 -14.29 25.81 6.71
CA LEU A 75 -14.55 27.06 7.42
C LEU A 75 -13.30 27.59 8.11
N TRP A 76 -12.44 26.71 8.61
CA TRP A 76 -11.23 27.13 9.35
C TRP A 76 -10.10 27.64 8.46
N ILE A 77 -10.19 27.50 7.15
CA ILE A 77 -9.30 28.19 6.21
C ILE A 77 -9.56 29.70 6.19
N PHE A 78 -10.83 30.09 6.39
CA PHE A 78 -11.27 31.46 6.31
C PHE A 78 -11.48 32.12 7.68
N PHE A 79 -12.01 31.37 8.65
CA PHE A 79 -12.39 31.87 9.97
C PHE A 79 -11.49 31.27 11.07
N GLU A 80 -11.38 32.00 12.18
CA GLU A 80 -10.59 31.56 13.35
C GLU A 80 -11.46 31.50 14.60
N PHE A 81 -12.00 30.30 14.87
CA PHE A 81 -12.65 30.02 16.14
C PHE A 81 -11.92 28.84 16.81
N LYS A 82 -10.99 29.19 17.73
CA LYS A 82 -10.02 28.25 18.30
C LYS A 82 -10.62 26.97 18.91
N PRO A 83 -11.69 27.00 19.76
CA PRO A 83 -12.22 25.78 20.37
C PRO A 83 -12.74 24.77 19.35
N ALA A 84 -13.53 25.24 18.37
CA ALA A 84 -14.07 24.35 17.36
C ALA A 84 -12.99 23.84 16.40
N LYS A 85 -11.97 24.66 16.12
CA LYS A 85 -10.81 24.25 15.34
C LYS A 85 -10.04 23.11 16.04
N ILE A 86 -9.79 23.21 17.34
CA ILE A 86 -9.17 22.16 18.14
C ILE A 86 -9.96 20.85 18.05
N LEU A 87 -11.28 20.92 18.26
CA LEU A 87 -12.17 19.76 18.18
C LEU A 87 -12.17 19.14 16.77
N THR A 88 -12.23 19.96 15.72
CA THR A 88 -12.21 19.48 14.33
C THR A 88 -10.91 18.73 14.01
N PHE A 89 -9.76 19.29 14.36
CA PHE A 89 -8.47 18.64 14.10
C PHE A 89 -8.23 17.40 14.97
N PHE A 90 -8.78 17.35 16.18
CA PHE A 90 -8.79 16.15 16.98
C PHE A 90 -9.66 15.07 16.33
N ALA A 91 -10.89 15.39 15.92
CA ALA A 91 -11.81 14.43 15.28
C ALA A 91 -11.25 13.91 13.94
N LEU A 92 -10.66 14.79 13.10
CA LEU A 92 -9.95 14.37 11.90
C LEU A 92 -8.78 13.45 12.23
N GLY A 93 -8.01 13.76 13.26
CA GLY A 93 -6.94 12.89 13.75
C GLY A 93 -7.44 11.50 14.09
N VAL A 94 -8.57 11.38 14.81
CA VAL A 94 -9.20 10.10 15.12
C VAL A 94 -9.57 9.35 13.85
N GLY A 95 -10.23 10.00 12.88
CA GLY A 95 -10.62 9.40 11.61
C GLY A 95 -9.43 8.85 10.81
N TYR A 96 -8.36 9.64 10.70
CA TYR A 96 -7.13 9.21 10.00
C TYR A 96 -6.35 8.15 10.78
N GLY A 97 -6.36 8.18 12.10
CA GLY A 97 -5.78 7.13 12.94
C GLY A 97 -6.50 5.79 12.83
N LEU A 98 -7.84 5.81 12.76
CA LEU A 98 -8.67 4.64 12.48
C LEU A 98 -8.38 4.08 11.09
N ASN A 99 -8.34 4.92 10.06
CA ASN A 99 -8.04 4.53 8.69
C ASN A 99 -6.64 3.90 8.57
N TYR A 100 -5.62 4.51 9.16
CA TYR A 100 -4.28 3.94 9.22
C TYR A 100 -4.29 2.56 9.87
N SER A 101 -4.98 2.39 10.98
CA SER A 101 -5.06 1.10 11.70
C SER A 101 -5.80 0.04 10.90
N ALA A 102 -6.82 0.41 10.12
CA ALA A 102 -7.53 -0.51 9.22
C ALA A 102 -6.60 -1.02 8.10
N ILE A 103 -5.79 -0.14 7.51
CA ILE A 103 -4.80 -0.52 6.49
C ILE A 103 -3.69 -1.37 7.11
N SER A 104 -3.21 -1.01 8.30
CA SER A 104 -2.11 -1.70 8.99
C SER A 104 -2.56 -2.90 9.83
N ALA A 105 -3.85 -3.25 9.83
CA ALA A 105 -4.40 -4.37 10.59
C ALA A 105 -3.74 -5.72 10.27
N LEU A 106 -3.15 -5.83 9.09
CA LEU A 106 -2.37 -6.98 8.63
C LEU A 106 -0.92 -6.97 9.15
N PHE A 107 -0.52 -5.97 9.94
CA PHE A 107 0.84 -5.91 10.48
C PHE A 107 1.03 -6.99 11.54
N PRO A 108 1.95 -7.96 11.33
CA PRO A 108 2.18 -9.07 12.25
C PRO A 108 3.04 -8.63 13.43
N LEU A 109 2.60 -7.62 14.20
CA LEU A 109 3.31 -7.17 15.41
C LEU A 109 3.46 -8.26 16.47
N PHE A 110 2.67 -9.34 16.36
CA PHE A 110 2.57 -10.41 17.34
C PHE A 110 2.29 -11.78 16.70
N SER A 111 2.88 -12.07 15.55
CA SER A 111 3.03 -13.47 15.13
C SER A 111 3.98 -14.15 16.10
N GLY A 112 3.80 -15.44 16.41
CA GLY A 112 4.63 -16.17 17.37
C GLY A 112 6.14 -16.19 17.05
N GLU A 113 6.55 -15.58 15.95
CA GLU A 113 7.93 -15.36 15.51
C GLU A 113 8.33 -13.89 15.73
N LEU A 114 8.22 -13.42 16.98
CA LEU A 114 8.57 -12.04 17.41
C LEU A 114 10.01 -11.61 17.09
N LEU A 115 10.88 -12.54 16.69
CA LEU A 115 12.31 -12.31 16.42
C LEU A 115 12.69 -12.48 14.94
N ASP A 116 11.72 -12.59 14.04
CA ASP A 116 12.04 -12.56 12.61
C ASP A 116 12.59 -11.18 12.23
N THR A 117 13.78 -11.18 11.64
CA THR A 117 14.48 -9.97 11.16
C THR A 117 13.59 -9.10 10.27
N GLN A 118 12.70 -9.71 9.49
CA GLN A 118 11.78 -8.97 8.62
C GLN A 118 10.73 -8.18 9.40
N SER A 119 10.20 -8.75 10.46
CA SER A 119 9.21 -8.08 11.33
C SER A 119 9.83 -6.92 12.09
N VAL A 120 11.06 -7.09 12.60
CA VAL A 120 11.81 -6.04 13.29
C VAL A 120 12.11 -4.86 12.35
N ILE A 121 12.65 -5.12 11.16
CA ILE A 121 12.94 -4.06 10.17
C ILE A 121 11.65 -3.35 9.75
N SER A 122 10.56 -4.07 9.54
CA SER A 122 9.26 -3.50 9.17
C SER A 122 8.72 -2.57 10.26
N PHE A 123 8.89 -2.92 11.53
CA PHE A 123 8.53 -2.08 12.67
C PHE A 123 9.35 -0.78 12.70
N PHE A 124 10.66 -0.87 12.55
CA PHE A 124 11.52 0.32 12.49
C PHE A 124 11.21 1.21 11.30
N LEU A 125 10.90 0.65 10.13
CA LEU A 125 10.49 1.43 8.96
C LEU A 125 9.15 2.15 9.19
N MET A 126 8.22 1.52 9.88
CA MET A 126 6.95 2.15 10.29
C MET A 126 7.20 3.34 11.23
N LEU A 127 8.01 3.14 12.28
CA LEU A 127 8.37 4.20 13.22
C LEU A 127 9.12 5.34 12.53
N PHE A 128 10.05 5.01 11.63
CA PHE A 128 10.78 5.99 10.85
C PHE A 128 9.85 6.82 9.95
N ALA A 129 8.87 6.19 9.29
CA ALA A 129 7.88 6.91 8.50
C ALA A 129 7.02 7.85 9.35
N MET A 130 6.57 7.40 10.54
CA MET A 130 5.85 8.26 11.48
C MET A 130 6.70 9.46 11.91
N LEU A 131 7.96 9.23 12.25
CA LEU A 131 8.90 10.30 12.60
C LEU A 131 9.04 11.29 11.44
N CYS A 132 9.23 10.84 10.20
CA CYS A 132 9.30 11.67 9.02
C CYS A 132 8.06 12.56 8.86
N VAL A 133 6.86 11.98 8.98
CA VAL A 133 5.58 12.71 8.87
C VAL A 133 5.44 13.76 9.97
N PHE A 134 5.81 13.45 11.21
CA PHE A 134 5.78 14.41 12.31
C PHE A 134 6.81 15.53 12.15
N VAL A 135 8.03 15.21 11.75
CA VAL A 135 9.06 16.23 11.49
C VAL A 135 8.62 17.15 10.35
N LEU A 136 8.00 16.61 9.30
CA LEU A 136 7.42 17.42 8.22
C LEU A 136 6.37 18.40 8.72
N PHE A 137 5.53 18.07 9.70
CA PHE A 137 4.59 19.03 10.29
C PHE A 137 5.30 20.31 10.78
N PHE A 138 6.39 20.15 11.54
CA PHE A 138 7.14 21.30 12.06
C PHE A 138 7.86 22.08 10.97
N LEU A 139 8.46 21.38 10.00
CA LEU A 139 9.15 22.01 8.89
C LEU A 139 8.18 22.83 8.03
N ILE A 140 7.03 22.26 7.67
CA ILE A 140 5.99 22.96 6.88
C ILE A 140 5.41 24.13 7.67
N SER A 141 5.16 23.96 8.97
CA SER A 141 4.70 25.05 9.85
C SER A 141 5.70 26.22 9.91
N ASN A 142 6.99 25.95 9.79
CA ASN A 142 8.03 26.99 9.69
C ASN A 142 8.12 27.59 8.29
N LEU A 143 8.07 26.75 7.24
CA LEU A 143 8.17 27.19 5.84
C LEU A 143 7.05 28.16 5.45
N LYS A 144 5.82 27.92 5.90
CA LYS A 144 4.68 28.78 5.55
C LYS A 144 4.80 30.21 6.04
N SER A 145 5.61 30.49 7.06
CA SER A 145 5.75 31.83 7.67
C SER A 145 6.27 32.89 6.67
N SER A 146 6.93 32.47 5.60
CA SER A 146 7.48 33.34 4.55
C SER A 146 6.53 33.54 3.36
N LEU A 147 5.37 32.86 3.35
CA LEU A 147 4.45 32.85 2.21
C LEU A 147 3.30 33.84 2.38
N LYS A 148 2.80 34.36 1.24
CA LYS A 148 1.60 35.20 1.22
C LYS A 148 0.38 34.42 1.71
N PRO A 149 -0.54 35.06 2.48
CA PRO A 149 -1.74 34.41 3.01
C PRO A 149 -2.62 33.74 1.93
N LEU A 150 -2.69 34.38 0.73
CA LEU A 150 -3.45 33.84 -0.39
C LEU A 150 -2.90 32.48 -0.86
N ASN A 151 -1.60 32.37 -1.03
CA ASN A 151 -0.95 31.13 -1.46
C ASN A 151 -1.21 30.01 -0.44
N LEU A 152 -1.16 30.32 0.85
CA LEU A 152 -1.46 29.33 1.91
C LEU A 152 -2.89 28.82 1.83
N LYS A 153 -3.87 29.71 1.58
CA LYS A 153 -5.27 29.31 1.38
C LYS A 153 -5.43 28.41 0.16
N ILE A 154 -4.77 28.74 -0.96
CA ILE A 154 -4.81 27.92 -2.20
C ILE A 154 -4.25 26.53 -1.93
N PHE A 155 -3.08 26.43 -1.31
CA PHE A 155 -2.49 25.11 -0.99
C PHE A 155 -3.35 24.32 0.00
N SER A 156 -3.94 24.98 1.01
CA SER A 156 -4.86 24.32 1.94
C SER A 156 -6.11 23.79 1.24
N LEU A 157 -6.67 24.53 0.30
CA LEU A 157 -7.83 24.12 -0.50
C LEU A 157 -7.49 22.94 -1.43
N LEU A 158 -6.31 22.95 -2.08
CA LEU A 158 -5.86 21.87 -2.94
C LEU A 158 -5.69 20.56 -2.14
N VAL A 159 -5.04 20.64 -0.99
CA VAL A 159 -4.87 19.47 -0.11
C VAL A 159 -6.22 18.97 0.40
N LEU A 160 -7.10 19.89 0.82
CA LEU A 160 -8.44 19.53 1.28
C LEU A 160 -9.25 18.84 0.17
N ALA A 161 -9.19 19.34 -1.06
CA ALA A 161 -9.88 18.75 -2.19
C ALA A 161 -9.42 17.29 -2.43
N CYS A 162 -8.12 17.01 -2.34
CA CYS A 162 -7.61 15.63 -2.45
C CYS A 162 -8.08 14.74 -1.30
N LEU A 163 -8.06 15.24 -0.05
CA LEU A 163 -8.53 14.49 1.11
C LEU A 163 -10.03 14.18 1.02
N VAL A 164 -10.83 15.13 0.55
CA VAL A 164 -12.28 14.94 0.34
C VAL A 164 -12.53 13.95 -0.79
N THR A 165 -11.80 14.03 -1.91
CA THR A 165 -11.94 13.11 -3.05
C THR A 165 -11.65 11.67 -2.62
N ASP A 166 -10.57 11.44 -1.87
CA ASP A 166 -10.21 10.13 -1.34
C ASP A 166 -11.33 9.57 -0.44
N LYS A 167 -11.76 10.31 0.56
CA LYS A 167 -12.79 9.87 1.51
C LYS A 167 -14.17 9.75 0.87
N LEU A 168 -14.52 10.63 -0.05
CA LEU A 168 -15.79 10.56 -0.78
C LEU A 168 -15.87 9.34 -1.68
N SER A 169 -14.78 9.04 -2.39
CA SER A 169 -14.72 7.86 -3.26
C SER A 169 -14.78 6.56 -2.47
N SER A 170 -14.08 6.49 -1.33
CA SER A 170 -14.14 5.33 -0.42
C SER A 170 -15.54 5.13 0.15
N ALA A 171 -16.16 6.19 0.69
CA ALA A 171 -17.50 6.13 1.25
C ALA A 171 -18.57 5.77 0.19
N ALA A 172 -18.45 6.32 -1.02
CA ALA A 172 -19.34 5.98 -2.13
C ALA A 172 -19.25 4.48 -2.51
N LEU A 173 -18.04 3.92 -2.56
CA LEU A 173 -17.84 2.49 -2.82
C LEU A 173 -18.47 1.62 -1.72
N GLU A 174 -18.31 2.00 -0.46
CA GLU A 174 -18.90 1.28 0.67
C GLU A 174 -20.44 1.36 0.67
N LEU A 175 -21.03 2.52 0.32
CA LEU A 175 -22.48 2.67 0.15
C LEU A 175 -23.02 1.80 -1.00
N MET A 176 -22.28 1.66 -2.09
CA MET A 176 -22.63 0.75 -3.18
C MET A 176 -22.58 -0.71 -2.74
N ARG A 177 -21.55 -1.11 -1.99
CA ARG A 177 -21.43 -2.47 -1.42
C ARG A 177 -22.53 -2.79 -0.44
N ALA A 178 -22.94 -1.81 0.38
CA ALA A 178 -24.05 -1.95 1.32
C ALA A 178 -25.45 -1.97 0.66
N GLY A 179 -25.51 -1.78 -0.68
CA GLY A 179 -26.78 -1.71 -1.41
C GLY A 179 -27.60 -0.44 -1.15
N SER A 180 -27.06 0.53 -0.40
CA SER A 180 -27.73 1.80 -0.08
C SER A 180 -27.66 2.80 -1.24
N LEU A 181 -26.72 2.61 -2.14
CA LEU A 181 -26.57 3.41 -3.35
C LEU A 181 -26.68 2.50 -4.59
N GLN A 182 -27.55 2.86 -5.53
CA GLN A 182 -27.70 2.09 -6.77
C GLN A 182 -26.43 2.16 -7.61
N THR A 183 -25.96 1.00 -8.05
CA THR A 183 -24.77 0.89 -8.90
C THR A 183 -25.13 1.13 -10.37
N HIS A 184 -24.86 2.35 -10.86
CA HIS A 184 -24.91 2.63 -12.31
C HIS A 184 -23.48 2.58 -12.90
N PRO A 185 -23.29 2.13 -14.13
CA PRO A 185 -21.96 2.02 -14.76
C PRO A 185 -21.16 3.31 -14.74
N GLN A 186 -21.83 4.45 -14.97
CA GLN A 186 -21.18 5.78 -14.94
C GLN A 186 -20.70 6.14 -13.52
N MET A 187 -21.53 5.91 -12.51
CA MET A 187 -21.19 6.20 -11.12
C MET A 187 -20.06 5.32 -10.61
N LEU A 188 -20.09 4.02 -10.95
CA LEU A 188 -19.01 3.10 -10.64
C LEU A 188 -17.69 3.53 -11.31
N SER A 189 -17.74 4.00 -12.57
CA SER A 189 -16.56 4.51 -13.27
C SER A 189 -15.98 5.75 -12.59
N ILE A 190 -16.81 6.69 -12.12
CA ILE A 190 -16.38 7.91 -11.42
C ILE A 190 -15.70 7.53 -10.09
N VAL A 191 -16.33 6.67 -9.30
CA VAL A 191 -15.80 6.21 -8.02
C VAL A 191 -14.49 5.45 -8.22
N ALA A 192 -14.41 4.55 -9.20
CA ALA A 192 -13.18 3.83 -9.52
C ALA A 192 -12.05 4.78 -9.92
N LYS A 193 -12.33 5.79 -10.75
CA LYS A 193 -11.34 6.82 -11.11
C LYS A 193 -10.91 7.65 -9.89
N GLY A 194 -11.84 7.99 -9.00
CA GLY A 194 -11.51 8.70 -7.75
C GLY A 194 -10.57 7.92 -6.86
N ILE A 195 -10.83 6.61 -6.67
CA ILE A 195 -9.95 5.71 -5.91
C ILE A 195 -8.59 5.58 -6.60
N TYR A 196 -8.57 5.43 -7.94
CA TYR A 196 -7.32 5.36 -8.70
C TYR A 196 -6.48 6.63 -8.55
N VAL A 197 -7.08 7.82 -8.64
CA VAL A 197 -6.37 9.08 -8.39
C VAL A 197 -5.87 9.19 -6.96
N ALA A 198 -6.64 8.70 -5.98
CA ALA A 198 -6.26 8.71 -4.58
C ALA A 198 -4.99 7.86 -4.30
N THR A 199 -4.72 6.80 -5.09
CA THR A 199 -3.46 6.03 -4.95
C THR A 199 -2.21 6.88 -5.19
N PHE A 200 -2.31 7.94 -5.99
CA PHE A 200 -1.22 8.89 -6.27
C PHE A 200 -1.17 10.09 -5.32
N SER A 201 -2.06 10.16 -4.34
CA SER A 201 -2.18 11.32 -3.43
C SER A 201 -0.88 11.63 -2.68
N ALA A 202 -0.11 10.62 -2.26
CA ALA A 202 1.17 10.80 -1.59
C ALA A 202 2.18 11.55 -2.46
N TYR A 203 2.25 11.25 -3.77
CA TYR A 203 3.10 11.96 -4.73
C TYR A 203 2.65 13.41 -4.91
N PHE A 204 1.34 13.64 -4.95
CA PHE A 204 0.78 14.99 -5.05
C PHE A 204 1.09 15.83 -3.80
N TYR A 205 0.97 15.27 -2.60
CA TYR A 205 1.35 15.95 -1.37
C TYR A 205 2.85 16.24 -1.31
N ALA A 206 3.69 15.30 -1.74
CA ALA A 206 5.12 15.50 -1.86
C ALA A 206 5.45 16.66 -2.83
N PHE A 207 4.78 16.71 -3.98
CA PHE A 207 4.91 17.82 -4.93
C PHE A 207 4.54 19.16 -4.31
N ILE A 208 3.42 19.26 -3.60
CA ILE A 208 3.02 20.49 -2.88
C ILE A 208 4.12 20.91 -1.90
N ILE A 209 4.69 19.99 -1.12
CA ILE A 209 5.75 20.29 -0.15
C ILE A 209 7.01 20.80 -0.86
N LEU A 210 7.38 20.22 -2.00
CA LEU A 210 8.51 20.69 -2.80
C LEU A 210 8.26 22.10 -3.35
N VAL A 211 7.05 22.38 -3.86
CA VAL A 211 6.68 23.74 -4.31
C VAL A 211 6.75 24.75 -3.15
N LEU A 212 6.25 24.39 -1.97
CA LEU A 212 6.37 25.21 -0.77
C LEU A 212 7.84 25.46 -0.40
N ALA A 213 8.69 24.45 -0.50
CA ALA A 213 10.12 24.57 -0.24
C ALA A 213 10.80 25.52 -1.24
N VAL A 214 10.50 25.41 -2.54
CA VAL A 214 11.02 26.30 -3.58
C VAL A 214 10.57 27.73 -3.37
N LEU A 215 9.29 27.96 -3.10
CA LEU A 215 8.75 29.31 -2.84
C LEU A 215 9.41 29.96 -1.61
N ASN A 216 9.64 29.18 -0.55
CA ASN A 216 10.38 29.66 0.62
C ASN A 216 11.83 29.97 0.31
N PHE A 217 12.49 29.12 -0.45
CA PHE A 217 13.86 29.33 -0.87
C PHE A 217 14.00 30.63 -1.70
N ALA A 218 13.03 30.87 -2.59
CA ALA A 218 13.00 32.09 -3.41
C ALA A 218 12.72 33.36 -2.59
N SER A 219 11.91 33.26 -1.52
CA SER A 219 11.52 34.38 -0.65
C SER A 219 12.55 34.69 0.46
N ARG A 220 13.75 34.12 0.41
CA ARG A 220 14.81 34.41 1.38
C ARG A 220 15.22 35.88 1.35
N PRO A 221 15.46 36.50 2.52
CA PRO A 221 15.91 37.90 2.55
C PRO A 221 17.24 38.09 1.81
N ALA A 222 17.33 39.12 1.00
CA ALA A 222 18.56 39.48 0.31
C ALA A 222 19.65 39.92 1.31
N MET A 223 20.88 39.61 1.04
CA MET A 223 22.00 40.10 1.84
C MET A 223 22.33 41.50 1.34
N THR A 224 21.80 42.51 2.02
CA THR A 224 21.69 43.87 1.48
C THR A 224 22.93 44.71 1.67
N ASP A 225 23.94 44.34 2.41
CA ASP A 225 25.11 45.20 2.55
C ASP A 225 26.39 44.44 2.87
N LYS A 226 27.30 44.39 1.91
CA LYS A 226 28.65 43.83 2.12
C LYS A 226 29.47 44.70 3.08
N ASN A 227 29.11 45.97 3.22
CA ASN A 227 29.80 46.94 4.09
C ASN A 227 29.29 46.92 5.56
N ALA A 228 28.16 46.23 5.80
CA ALA A 228 27.61 46.07 7.13
C ALA A 228 28.01 44.74 7.81
N VAL A 229 29.06 44.10 7.30
CA VAL A 229 29.60 42.85 7.89
C VAL A 229 29.96 43.09 9.35
N GLY A 230 29.26 42.38 10.26
CA GLY A 230 29.44 42.56 11.73
C GLY A 230 28.34 43.36 12.41
N SER A 231 27.49 44.08 11.66
CA SER A 231 26.33 44.80 12.25
C SER A 231 25.27 43.79 12.79
N ILE A 232 24.50 44.25 13.78
CA ILE A 232 23.41 43.46 14.37
C ILE A 232 22.38 43.10 13.29
N SER A 233 22.01 43.97 12.41
CA SER A 233 21.07 43.78 11.30
C SER A 233 21.58 42.68 10.34
N PHE A 234 22.84 42.68 9.98
CA PHE A 234 23.45 41.67 9.14
C PHE A 234 23.40 40.26 9.78
N ARG A 235 23.68 40.18 11.07
CA ARG A 235 23.62 38.89 11.80
C ARG A 235 22.20 38.34 11.84
N PHE A 236 21.18 39.17 12.10
CA PHE A 236 19.76 38.74 12.05
C PHE A 236 19.34 38.31 10.66
N THR A 237 19.70 39.05 9.61
CA THR A 237 19.37 38.69 8.22
C THR A 237 20.03 37.38 7.82
N LYS A 238 21.31 37.20 8.18
CA LYS A 238 22.04 35.94 7.94
C LYS A 238 21.39 34.78 8.66
N ALA A 239 21.07 34.92 9.95
CA ALA A 239 20.43 33.87 10.74
C ALA A 239 19.04 33.50 10.21
N ALA A 240 18.23 34.49 9.78
CA ALA A 240 16.92 34.25 9.16
C ALA A 240 17.06 33.48 7.82
N ARG A 241 18.04 33.86 7.00
CA ARG A 241 18.32 33.18 5.74
C ARG A 241 18.82 31.73 5.94
N GLU A 242 19.72 31.50 6.88
CA GLU A 242 20.22 30.17 7.24
C GLU A 242 19.10 29.28 7.78
N LYS A 243 18.24 29.80 8.65
CA LYS A 243 17.09 29.07 9.17
C LYS A 243 16.14 28.62 8.08
N ILE A 244 15.82 29.48 7.10
CA ILE A 244 14.98 29.13 5.95
C ILE A 244 15.68 28.03 5.12
N SER A 245 16.96 28.22 4.81
CA SER A 245 17.73 27.25 4.02
C SER A 245 17.78 25.88 4.71
N THR A 246 18.02 25.83 6.00
CA THR A 246 18.04 24.60 6.79
C THR A 246 16.70 23.89 6.78
N ASN A 247 15.58 24.60 7.01
CA ASN A 247 14.24 24.04 6.97
C ASN A 247 13.89 23.50 5.58
N VAL A 248 14.25 24.21 4.51
CA VAL A 248 14.06 23.77 3.11
C VAL A 248 14.85 22.50 2.83
N ASN A 249 16.14 22.48 3.21
CA ASN A 249 17.01 21.34 2.98
C ASN A 249 16.46 20.07 3.70
N PHE A 250 16.10 20.19 4.99
CA PHE A 250 15.54 19.07 5.73
C PHE A 250 14.21 18.58 5.13
N ALA A 251 13.31 19.49 4.77
CA ALA A 251 12.03 19.11 4.15
C ALA A 251 12.27 18.39 2.80
N THR A 252 13.19 18.91 1.98
CA THR A 252 13.53 18.30 0.69
C THR A 252 14.14 16.92 0.85
N VAL A 253 15.07 16.74 1.81
CA VAL A 253 15.67 15.42 2.09
C VAL A 253 14.62 14.41 2.56
N ILE A 254 13.75 14.78 3.50
CA ILE A 254 12.70 13.87 4.01
C ILE A 254 11.76 13.48 2.88
N ILE A 255 11.35 14.44 2.03
CA ILE A 255 10.48 14.15 0.89
C ILE A 255 11.18 13.29 -0.16
N ALA A 256 12.46 13.55 -0.45
CA ALA A 256 13.23 12.72 -1.39
C ALA A 256 13.34 11.27 -0.90
N VAL A 257 13.62 11.06 0.39
CA VAL A 257 13.63 9.72 1.01
C VAL A 257 12.24 9.08 0.93
N SER A 258 11.17 9.83 1.25
CA SER A 258 9.79 9.33 1.20
C SER A 258 9.40 8.92 -0.22
N LEU A 259 9.75 9.73 -1.23
CA LEU A 259 9.52 9.40 -2.64
C LEU A 259 10.33 8.19 -3.09
N ALA A 260 11.58 8.06 -2.67
CA ALA A 260 12.42 6.91 -2.99
C ALA A 260 11.79 5.59 -2.46
N PHE A 261 11.30 5.58 -1.21
CA PHE A 261 10.59 4.42 -0.65
C PHE A 261 9.28 4.12 -1.38
N SER A 262 8.49 5.15 -1.72
CA SER A 262 7.23 4.99 -2.45
C SER A 262 7.47 4.45 -3.85
N LEU A 263 8.42 5.02 -4.60
CA LEU A 263 8.79 4.55 -5.94
C LEU A 263 9.36 3.12 -5.91
N TYR A 264 10.22 2.81 -4.94
CA TYR A 264 10.72 1.45 -4.77
C TYR A 264 9.58 0.46 -4.51
N TYR A 265 8.62 0.83 -3.67
CA TYR A 265 7.45 -0.01 -3.40
C TYR A 265 6.62 -0.20 -4.68
N ASP A 266 6.24 0.88 -5.37
CA ASP A 266 5.34 0.81 -6.52
C ASP A 266 5.99 0.14 -7.74
N LEU A 267 7.29 0.33 -7.96
CA LEU A 267 7.99 -0.21 -9.13
C LEU A 267 8.51 -1.64 -8.93
N TYR A 268 8.85 -2.02 -7.71
CA TYR A 268 9.50 -3.31 -7.43
C TYR A 268 8.77 -4.15 -6.37
N ALA A 269 8.52 -3.60 -5.19
CA ALA A 269 8.09 -4.40 -4.05
C ALA A 269 6.60 -4.79 -4.09
N SER A 270 5.76 -4.01 -4.77
CA SER A 270 4.32 -4.31 -4.97
C SER A 270 4.08 -5.30 -6.10
N ARG A 271 5.07 -5.51 -6.97
CA ARG A 271 4.91 -6.46 -8.07
C ARG A 271 4.82 -7.87 -7.51
N PRO A 272 3.86 -8.67 -7.99
CA PRO A 272 3.82 -10.08 -7.64
C PRO A 272 5.14 -10.72 -8.08
N PRO A 273 5.67 -11.69 -7.31
CA PRO A 273 6.85 -12.43 -7.71
C PRO A 273 6.61 -13.06 -9.08
N GLN A 274 7.60 -12.95 -9.97
CA GLN A 274 7.49 -13.59 -11.28
C GLN A 274 7.50 -15.10 -11.10
N ILE A 275 6.56 -15.78 -11.74
CA ILE A 275 6.58 -17.23 -11.84
C ILE A 275 7.68 -17.67 -12.81
N SER A 276 8.33 -18.79 -12.52
CA SER A 276 9.24 -19.41 -13.48
C SER A 276 8.48 -19.70 -14.79
N GLU A 277 9.13 -19.50 -15.92
CA GLU A 277 8.53 -19.85 -17.21
C GLU A 277 8.24 -21.36 -17.24
N PRO A 278 7.06 -21.77 -17.69
CA PRO A 278 6.72 -23.18 -17.79
C PRO A 278 7.49 -23.84 -18.94
N VAL A 279 7.97 -25.04 -18.70
CA VAL A 279 8.52 -25.90 -19.77
C VAL A 279 7.35 -26.46 -20.57
N LEU A 280 7.34 -26.23 -21.88
CA LEU A 280 6.34 -26.85 -22.75
C LEU A 280 6.59 -28.34 -22.85
N VAL A 281 5.55 -29.12 -22.69
CA VAL A 281 5.60 -30.60 -22.75
C VAL A 281 4.54 -31.12 -23.70
N GLU A 282 4.90 -32.19 -24.38
CA GLU A 282 3.99 -32.92 -25.29
C GLU A 282 3.68 -34.31 -24.71
N PRO A 283 2.49 -34.83 -24.93
CA PRO A 283 2.11 -36.14 -24.47
C PRO A 283 2.87 -37.25 -25.21
N GLN A 284 3.19 -38.31 -24.51
CA GLN A 284 3.70 -39.55 -25.09
C GLN A 284 2.54 -40.54 -25.26
N GLY A 285 1.94 -40.55 -26.43
CA GLY A 285 0.64 -41.19 -26.63
C GLY A 285 -0.45 -40.48 -25.85
N ASP A 286 -1.18 -41.17 -24.99
CA ASP A 286 -2.26 -40.61 -24.16
C ASP A 286 -1.79 -40.20 -22.76
N LYS A 287 -0.47 -40.09 -22.50
CA LYS A 287 0.08 -39.86 -21.17
C LYS A 287 1.20 -38.82 -21.16
N PHE A 288 1.31 -38.06 -20.05
CA PHE A 288 2.48 -37.29 -19.71
C PHE A 288 3.27 -38.03 -18.66
N ILE A 289 4.56 -38.22 -18.86
CA ILE A 289 5.47 -38.95 -17.98
C ILE A 289 6.58 -38.06 -17.50
N PHE A 290 6.73 -37.91 -16.17
CA PHE A 290 7.73 -37.06 -15.55
C PHE A 290 8.63 -37.89 -14.64
N ASP A 291 9.94 -37.78 -14.82
CA ASP A 291 10.93 -38.43 -13.95
C ASP A 291 11.00 -37.74 -12.60
N VAL A 292 10.88 -38.51 -11.51
CA VAL A 292 10.94 -38.00 -10.13
C VAL A 292 12.36 -37.57 -9.73
N ASP A 293 13.38 -38.00 -10.46
CA ASP A 293 14.76 -37.60 -10.20
C ASP A 293 14.96 -36.08 -10.28
N MET A 294 14.16 -35.36 -11.09
CA MET A 294 14.18 -33.90 -11.14
C MET A 294 13.83 -33.23 -9.80
N LEU A 295 13.09 -33.90 -8.91
CA LEU A 295 12.68 -33.38 -7.62
C LEU A 295 13.75 -33.41 -6.53
N LYS A 296 14.93 -33.95 -6.84
CA LYS A 296 16.07 -34.02 -5.91
C LYS A 296 16.61 -32.65 -5.54
N ASP A 297 16.35 -31.64 -6.37
CA ASP A 297 16.68 -30.25 -6.10
C ASP A 297 15.70 -29.55 -5.14
N ASN A 298 14.64 -30.24 -4.73
CA ASN A 298 13.57 -29.74 -3.88
C ASN A 298 12.91 -28.46 -4.43
N ALA A 299 12.96 -28.20 -5.73
CA ALA A 299 12.35 -27.07 -6.40
C ALA A 299 10.92 -27.36 -6.87
N LEU A 300 10.23 -26.31 -7.33
CA LEU A 300 8.95 -26.40 -8.03
C LEU A 300 9.24 -26.44 -9.54
N HIS A 301 8.90 -27.53 -10.20
CA HIS A 301 9.04 -27.69 -11.65
C HIS A 301 7.73 -27.39 -12.34
N ARG A 302 7.68 -26.33 -13.14
CA ARG A 302 6.48 -25.87 -13.82
C ARG A 302 6.48 -26.30 -15.28
N PHE A 303 5.33 -26.84 -15.70
CA PHE A 303 5.08 -27.30 -17.05
C PHE A 303 3.86 -26.62 -17.66
N ALA A 304 3.77 -26.61 -18.97
CA ALA A 304 2.58 -26.19 -19.68
C ALA A 304 2.33 -27.08 -20.91
N TYR A 305 1.07 -27.30 -21.18
CA TYR A 305 0.59 -27.89 -22.41
C TYR A 305 -0.35 -26.92 -23.14
N ILE A 306 -0.24 -26.83 -24.45
CA ILE A 306 -1.12 -26.00 -25.27
C ILE A 306 -2.14 -26.92 -25.93
N THR A 307 -3.41 -26.79 -25.55
CA THR A 307 -4.51 -27.59 -26.11
C THR A 307 -4.76 -27.26 -27.57
N ASP A 308 -5.51 -28.09 -28.28
CA ASP A 308 -5.88 -27.86 -29.68
C ASP A 308 -6.69 -26.55 -29.85
N GLU A 309 -7.39 -26.11 -28.81
CA GLU A 309 -8.10 -24.82 -28.75
C GLU A 309 -7.17 -23.62 -28.49
N GLY A 310 -5.86 -23.84 -28.38
CA GLY A 310 -4.87 -22.80 -28.08
C GLY A 310 -4.79 -22.39 -26.61
N LYS A 311 -5.49 -23.06 -25.68
CA LYS A 311 -5.40 -22.75 -24.25
C LYS A 311 -4.13 -23.31 -23.63
N GLN A 312 -3.41 -22.47 -22.89
CA GLN A 312 -2.21 -22.86 -22.16
C GLN A 312 -2.58 -23.38 -20.78
N VAL A 313 -2.57 -24.69 -20.60
CA VAL A 313 -2.80 -25.36 -19.31
C VAL A 313 -1.48 -25.47 -18.58
N ARG A 314 -1.35 -24.80 -17.42
CA ARG A 314 -0.15 -24.84 -16.58
C ARG A 314 -0.36 -25.76 -15.40
N PHE A 315 0.68 -26.50 -15.06
CA PHE A 315 0.72 -27.36 -13.89
C PHE A 315 2.15 -27.44 -13.36
N PHE A 316 2.29 -27.91 -12.14
CA PHE A 316 3.63 -28.08 -11.57
C PHE A 316 3.75 -29.36 -10.76
N LEU A 317 4.98 -29.86 -10.70
CA LEU A 317 5.40 -31.00 -9.96
C LEU A 317 6.34 -30.54 -8.84
N LEU A 318 6.15 -31.03 -7.62
CA LEU A 318 7.05 -30.79 -6.50
C LEU A 318 7.08 -31.98 -5.54
N ASN A 319 8.10 -32.04 -4.69
CA ASN A 319 8.16 -33.00 -3.59
C ASN A 319 7.57 -32.35 -2.32
N ARG A 320 6.65 -33.07 -1.64
CA ARG A 320 5.99 -32.56 -0.42
C ARG A 320 6.86 -32.65 0.83
N PHE A 321 7.82 -33.58 0.83
CA PHE A 321 8.71 -33.82 1.96
C PHE A 321 10.16 -33.89 1.49
N PRO A 322 11.09 -33.12 2.08
CA PRO A 322 12.49 -33.13 1.67
C PRO A 322 13.17 -34.50 1.89
N ASP A 323 12.75 -35.26 2.92
CA ASP A 323 13.45 -36.42 3.39
C ASP A 323 12.98 -37.73 2.74
N ARG A 324 11.89 -37.69 1.96
CA ARG A 324 11.32 -38.88 1.31
C ARG A 324 10.65 -38.54 -0.01
N PRO A 325 10.64 -39.43 -0.98
CA PRO A 325 9.89 -39.25 -2.22
C PRO A 325 8.39 -39.17 -1.93
N SER A 326 7.81 -38.04 -2.17
CA SER A 326 6.36 -37.79 -2.08
C SER A 326 5.96 -36.79 -3.16
N PRO A 327 6.10 -37.17 -4.44
CA PRO A 327 5.78 -36.31 -5.54
C PRO A 327 4.29 -35.96 -5.53
N VAL A 328 3.99 -34.76 -5.94
CA VAL A 328 2.63 -34.29 -6.22
C VAL A 328 2.62 -33.38 -7.44
N ILE A 329 1.69 -33.67 -8.34
CA ILE A 329 1.43 -32.84 -9.50
C ILE A 329 0.05 -32.21 -9.36
N VAL A 330 -0.06 -30.92 -9.66
CA VAL A 330 -1.28 -30.13 -9.47
C VAL A 330 -1.37 -29.05 -10.54
N PHE A 331 -2.59 -28.57 -10.82
CA PHE A 331 -2.77 -27.41 -11.68
C PHE A 331 -2.21 -26.14 -11.03
N ASP A 332 -1.56 -25.29 -11.81
CA ASP A 332 -1.02 -23.98 -11.37
C ASP A 332 -2.14 -22.93 -11.28
N SER A 333 -3.23 -23.31 -10.64
CA SER A 333 -4.45 -22.55 -10.47
C SER A 333 -5.16 -22.97 -9.18
N CYS A 334 -5.98 -22.08 -8.60
CA CYS A 334 -6.85 -22.40 -7.48
C CYS A 334 -8.29 -21.91 -7.71
N MET A 335 -9.23 -22.51 -6.98
CA MET A 335 -10.66 -22.20 -7.14
C MET A 335 -11.02 -20.76 -6.74
N ILE A 336 -10.20 -20.09 -5.90
CA ILE A 336 -10.49 -18.74 -5.38
C ILE A 336 -9.82 -17.67 -6.23
N CYS A 337 -8.54 -17.84 -6.57
CA CYS A 337 -7.72 -16.80 -7.20
C CYS A 337 -7.48 -17.04 -8.69
N GLY A 338 -7.93 -18.16 -9.25
CA GLY A 338 -7.71 -18.52 -10.65
C GLY A 338 -6.27 -18.91 -10.97
N ASP A 339 -5.85 -18.61 -12.19
CA ASP A 339 -4.60 -19.06 -12.83
C ASP A 339 -3.39 -18.14 -12.62
N MET A 340 -3.36 -17.38 -11.54
CA MET A 340 -2.20 -16.51 -11.22
C MET A 340 -0.93 -17.28 -10.90
N GLY A 341 -1.06 -18.50 -10.37
CA GLY A 341 0.04 -19.42 -10.12
C GLY A 341 0.63 -19.34 -8.71
N TYR A 342 1.67 -20.17 -8.49
CA TYR A 342 2.33 -20.37 -7.21
C TYR A 342 3.84 -20.24 -7.31
N ILE A 343 4.48 -19.90 -6.19
CA ILE A 343 5.93 -19.99 -6.00
C ILE A 343 6.24 -20.82 -4.76
N LYS A 344 7.34 -21.58 -4.78
CA LYS A 344 7.87 -22.26 -3.61
C LYS A 344 8.92 -21.39 -2.93
N LYS A 345 8.79 -21.19 -1.62
CA LYS A 345 9.79 -20.47 -0.81
C LYS A 345 10.03 -21.24 0.49
N GLY A 346 11.18 -21.90 0.58
CA GLY A 346 11.46 -22.82 1.67
C GLY A 346 10.47 -23.99 1.70
N ASP A 347 9.83 -24.20 2.85
CA ASP A 347 8.85 -25.27 3.07
C ASP A 347 7.39 -24.82 2.82
N ASP A 348 7.20 -23.64 2.26
CA ASP A 348 5.90 -23.09 1.93
C ASP A 348 5.70 -22.96 0.41
N LEU A 349 4.47 -23.26 -0.02
CA LEU A 349 3.96 -22.90 -1.33
C LEU A 349 3.12 -21.62 -1.19
N ILE A 350 3.43 -20.58 -1.95
CA ILE A 350 2.77 -19.28 -1.83
C ILE A 350 1.92 -19.02 -3.07
N CYS A 351 0.62 -18.77 -2.88
CA CYS A 351 -0.25 -18.27 -3.95
C CYS A 351 0.11 -16.82 -4.28
N ILE A 352 0.41 -16.53 -5.54
CA ILE A 352 0.87 -15.20 -5.96
C ILE A 352 -0.22 -14.13 -5.82
N SER A 353 -1.48 -14.51 -6.06
CA SER A 353 -2.60 -13.57 -6.02
C SER A 353 -2.91 -13.09 -4.59
N CYS A 354 -3.07 -14.00 -3.63
CA CYS A 354 -3.52 -13.68 -2.28
C CYS A 354 -2.40 -13.75 -1.21
N ASN A 355 -1.19 -14.13 -1.60
CA ASN A 355 -0.01 -14.28 -0.72
C ASN A 355 -0.23 -15.24 0.47
N VAL A 356 -1.20 -16.17 0.35
CA VAL A 356 -1.44 -17.21 1.35
C VAL A 356 -0.31 -18.23 1.26
N ARG A 357 0.24 -18.57 2.42
CA ARG A 357 1.23 -19.64 2.57
C ARG A 357 0.52 -20.97 2.78
N ILE A 358 0.84 -21.93 1.96
CA ILE A 358 0.30 -23.27 1.94
C ILE A 358 1.39 -24.21 2.40
N PHE A 359 1.12 -24.97 3.44
CA PHE A 359 2.03 -25.98 3.97
C PHE A 359 2.23 -27.11 2.95
N LEU A 360 3.47 -27.39 2.53
CA LEU A 360 3.79 -28.33 1.46
C LEU A 360 3.10 -29.70 1.59
N PRO A 361 3.02 -30.35 2.77
CA PRO A 361 2.29 -31.61 2.95
C PRO A 361 0.79 -31.54 2.62
N SER A 362 0.19 -30.34 2.58
CA SER A 362 -1.22 -30.16 2.22
C SER A 362 -1.47 -29.92 0.73
N VAL A 363 -0.41 -29.75 -0.06
CA VAL A 363 -0.51 -29.54 -1.52
C VAL A 363 -1.15 -30.77 -2.18
N GLY A 364 -2.11 -30.51 -3.06
CA GLY A 364 -2.90 -31.56 -3.72
C GLY A 364 -4.13 -32.03 -2.94
N LYS A 365 -4.46 -31.38 -1.80
CA LYS A 365 -5.77 -31.54 -1.13
C LYS A 365 -6.76 -30.52 -1.70
N GLU A 366 -8.00 -30.90 -1.81
CA GLU A 366 -9.06 -30.01 -2.26
C GLU A 366 -9.35 -28.89 -1.25
N GLY A 367 -9.66 -27.72 -1.74
CA GLY A 367 -10.24 -26.61 -0.99
C GLY A 367 -9.32 -25.42 -0.73
N GLY A 368 -9.95 -24.29 -0.48
CA GLY A 368 -9.29 -23.01 -0.19
C GLY A 368 -8.41 -22.51 -1.32
N CYS A 369 -7.25 -21.95 -0.92
CA CYS A 369 -6.22 -21.50 -1.86
C CYS A 369 -5.24 -22.62 -2.29
N ASN A 370 -5.49 -23.89 -1.94
CA ASN A 370 -4.69 -25.00 -2.44
C ASN A 370 -4.75 -25.07 -3.96
N PRO A 371 -3.65 -25.47 -4.63
CA PRO A 371 -3.68 -25.77 -6.05
C PRO A 371 -4.69 -26.89 -6.33
N ILE A 372 -5.39 -26.77 -7.43
CA ILE A 372 -6.39 -27.76 -7.85
C ILE A 372 -5.70 -29.10 -8.05
N PRO A 373 -6.14 -30.17 -7.36
CA PRO A 373 -5.53 -31.49 -7.48
C PRO A 373 -5.69 -32.04 -8.88
N MET A 374 -4.70 -32.82 -9.30
CA MET A 374 -4.68 -33.50 -10.57
C MET A 374 -4.53 -35.02 -10.29
N PRO A 375 -5.40 -35.87 -10.80
CA PRO A 375 -5.23 -37.33 -10.74
C PRO A 375 -3.93 -37.75 -11.42
N PHE A 376 -3.13 -38.54 -10.73
CA PHE A 376 -1.88 -39.09 -11.27
C PHE A 376 -1.58 -40.47 -10.68
N THR A 377 -0.73 -41.24 -11.34
CA THR A 377 -0.15 -42.47 -10.83
C THR A 377 1.34 -42.28 -10.61
N PHE A 378 1.88 -42.94 -9.54
CA PHE A 378 3.30 -42.92 -9.22
C PHE A 378 3.81 -44.35 -9.14
N ASP A 379 4.75 -44.71 -10.00
CA ASP A 379 5.33 -46.08 -10.08
C ASP A 379 6.60 -46.24 -9.26
N GLY A 380 7.01 -45.26 -8.48
CA GLY A 380 8.25 -45.21 -7.72
C GLY A 380 9.38 -44.46 -8.43
N LYS A 381 9.28 -44.21 -9.75
CA LYS A 381 10.27 -43.55 -10.56
C LYS A 381 9.65 -42.41 -11.40
N HIS A 382 8.43 -42.63 -11.88
CA HIS A 382 7.75 -41.66 -12.75
C HIS A 382 6.40 -41.26 -12.16
N VAL A 383 6.05 -39.97 -12.36
CA VAL A 383 4.70 -39.45 -12.19
C VAL A 383 4.03 -39.45 -13.56
N ILE A 384 2.90 -40.15 -13.67
CA ILE A 384 2.17 -40.34 -14.93
C ILE A 384 0.80 -39.68 -14.81
N VAL A 385 0.47 -38.85 -15.77
CA VAL A 385 -0.81 -38.15 -15.87
C VAL A 385 -1.45 -38.43 -17.20
N ASP A 386 -2.75 -38.73 -17.22
CA ASP A 386 -3.48 -38.97 -18.44
C ASP A 386 -3.73 -37.67 -19.21
N TYR A 387 -3.64 -37.71 -20.54
CA TYR A 387 -3.88 -36.58 -21.43
C TYR A 387 -5.23 -35.91 -21.17
N ALA A 388 -6.29 -36.71 -21.03
CA ALA A 388 -7.64 -36.22 -20.76
C ALA A 388 -7.73 -35.40 -19.47
N THR A 389 -6.92 -35.70 -18.46
CA THR A 389 -6.86 -34.94 -17.20
C THR A 389 -6.35 -33.52 -17.44
N ILE A 390 -5.27 -33.35 -18.21
CA ILE A 390 -4.70 -32.03 -18.49
C ILE A 390 -5.64 -31.21 -19.37
N VAL A 391 -6.20 -31.79 -20.43
CA VAL A 391 -7.16 -31.11 -21.29
C VAL A 391 -8.43 -30.74 -20.53
N GLY A 392 -8.94 -31.61 -19.67
CA GLY A 392 -10.09 -31.31 -18.80
C GLY A 392 -9.87 -30.13 -17.84
N GLY A 393 -8.62 -29.87 -17.47
CA GLY A 393 -8.22 -28.70 -16.66
C GLY A 393 -8.14 -27.38 -17.42
N SER A 394 -8.37 -27.36 -18.74
CA SER A 394 -8.27 -26.15 -19.57
C SER A 394 -9.20 -25.00 -19.12
N ASN A 395 -10.32 -25.34 -18.48
CA ASN A 395 -11.29 -24.37 -17.98
C ASN A 395 -10.76 -23.53 -16.79
N TYR A 396 -9.70 -23.96 -16.14
CA TYR A 396 -9.06 -23.22 -15.03
C TYR A 396 -8.08 -22.16 -15.52
N PHE A 397 -7.86 -22.03 -16.84
CA PHE A 397 -6.87 -21.15 -17.44
C PHE A 397 -7.50 -20.20 -18.44
N SER A 398 -7.09 -18.94 -18.36
CA SER A 398 -7.60 -17.85 -19.21
C SER A 398 -6.69 -17.56 -20.41
N LYS A 399 -5.39 -17.93 -20.32
CA LYS A 399 -4.41 -17.58 -21.34
C LYS A 399 -4.57 -18.42 -22.60
N VAL A 400 -4.86 -17.75 -23.71
CA VAL A 400 -4.86 -18.32 -25.05
C VAL A 400 -3.55 -17.94 -25.75
N VAL A 401 -2.90 -18.92 -26.36
CA VAL A 401 -1.64 -18.77 -27.12
C VAL A 401 -1.93 -19.24 -28.54
N GLU A 402 -1.66 -18.40 -29.53
CA GLU A 402 -1.69 -18.88 -30.93
C GLU A 402 -0.58 -19.94 -31.08
N ARG A 403 -1.00 -21.15 -31.47
CA ARG A 403 -0.07 -22.22 -31.81
C ARG A 403 0.61 -21.79 -33.12
N MET A 404 1.86 -21.31 -33.03
CA MET A 404 2.66 -21.22 -34.26
C MET A 404 2.84 -22.65 -34.77
N VAL A 405 2.12 -22.98 -35.83
CA VAL A 405 2.37 -24.19 -36.59
C VAL A 405 3.74 -23.99 -37.27
N LEU A 406 4.74 -24.67 -36.71
CA LEU A 406 6.09 -24.79 -37.31
C LEU A 406 6.03 -25.82 -38.43
#